data_2694af0fe59a94d89bd66b21a992767b
#
_entry.id   2694af0fe59a94d89bd66b21a992767b
#
_cell.length_a   1.000
_cell.length_b   1.000
_cell.length_c   1.000
_cell.angle_alpha   90.00
_cell.angle_beta   90.00
_cell.angle_gamma   90.00
#
_symmetry.space_group_name_H-M   'P 1'
#
loop_
_entity.id
_entity.type
_entity.pdbx_description
1 polymer ?
#
loop_
_entity_poly.entity_id
_entity_poly.type
_entity_poly.pdbx_seq_one_letter_code
_entity_poly.pdbx_strand_id
1 'polypeptide(L)'
;MSFLPSATEILYELGAGSQVVGVTHECNYPKEAKLQTRVIKPAFDASTMSTKEIDNKIKELFNNGENMYIVNDSILEELHPDIIIAQGICEVCAPFTKEINHAISILGYTPKVIILDPHNISDILDNIYEIAKNIDKIKEGKNLVSSIKDRINRIKKITVLKNKEYLSKILCLEWIDPFFTAGHWVPEMVEIAGGINGLSKSREKSRRTSIEEIKKFDPDKIILMPCGFNIDRTIKEFKNNTTLYNNQDWNNLRAIKNNELYAVDAGSYFSKPGPRTITGIEILAKIIFPNDFDHIQTPENSYNKLMINDLTSK
;
A
#
# COMPACT_ATOMS: atom_id res chain seq x y z
N MET A 1 8.49 18.60 -6.55
CA MET A 1 8.20 17.43 -7.42
C MET A 1 8.07 16.17 -6.55
N SER A 2 7.13 15.29 -6.86
CA SER A 2 6.89 14.08 -6.08
C SER A 2 7.10 12.81 -6.92
N PHE A 3 8.07 11.99 -6.54
CA PHE A 3 8.38 10.70 -7.18
C PHE A 3 7.65 9.52 -6.52
N LEU A 4 6.69 9.79 -5.63
CA LEU A 4 5.88 8.73 -5.03
C LEU A 4 4.47 9.25 -4.63
N PRO A 5 3.45 8.37 -4.75
CA PRO A 5 2.07 8.76 -4.47
C PRO A 5 1.81 9.25 -3.06
N SER A 6 2.42 8.62 -2.05
CA SER A 6 2.23 9.03 -0.65
C SER A 6 2.72 10.44 -0.36
N ALA A 7 3.85 10.87 -0.96
CA ALA A 7 4.33 12.24 -0.84
C ALA A 7 3.39 13.22 -1.53
N THR A 8 2.83 12.85 -2.70
CA THR A 8 1.81 13.66 -3.37
C THR A 8 0.60 13.87 -2.44
N GLU A 9 0.08 12.81 -1.84
CA GLU A 9 -1.04 12.91 -0.89
C GLU A 9 -0.69 13.79 0.31
N ILE A 10 0.48 13.62 0.90
CA ILE A 10 0.93 14.46 2.02
C ILE A 10 0.99 15.93 1.62
N LEU A 11 1.56 16.25 0.45
CA LEU A 11 1.65 17.63 -0.03
C LEU A 11 0.28 18.29 -0.18
N TYR A 12 -0.70 17.56 -0.70
CA TYR A 12 -2.07 18.08 -0.83
C TYR A 12 -2.76 18.23 0.53
N GLU A 13 -2.62 17.27 1.45
CA GLU A 13 -3.15 17.35 2.82
C GLU A 13 -2.53 18.50 3.63
N LEU A 14 -1.30 18.89 3.33
CA LEU A 14 -0.62 20.05 3.91
C LEU A 14 -1.02 21.38 3.24
N GLY A 15 -1.91 21.35 2.23
CA GLY A 15 -2.31 22.54 1.47
C GLY A 15 -1.25 23.08 0.52
N ALA A 16 -0.28 22.24 0.12
CA ALA A 16 0.81 22.59 -0.79
C ALA A 16 0.57 22.04 -2.22
N GLY A 17 -0.65 21.65 -2.57
CA GLY A 17 -0.96 21.06 -3.86
C GLY A 17 -0.61 21.96 -5.05
N SER A 18 -0.74 23.30 -4.92
CA SER A 18 -0.37 24.27 -5.95
C SER A 18 1.14 24.39 -6.19
N GLN A 19 1.96 23.88 -5.27
CA GLN A 19 3.43 23.86 -5.39
C GLN A 19 3.93 22.56 -6.04
N VAL A 20 3.03 21.59 -6.31
CA VAL A 20 3.40 20.33 -6.94
C VAL A 20 3.51 20.53 -8.44
N VAL A 21 4.73 20.59 -8.94
CA VAL A 21 5.00 20.83 -10.38
C VAL A 21 5.04 19.56 -11.22
N GLY A 22 5.32 18.40 -10.60
CA GLY A 22 5.39 17.12 -11.33
C GLY A 22 5.23 15.92 -10.40
N VAL A 23 4.64 14.85 -10.95
CA VAL A 23 4.27 13.64 -10.22
C VAL A 23 4.54 12.36 -11.03
N THR A 24 4.35 11.17 -10.42
CA THR A 24 4.40 9.89 -11.13
C THR A 24 3.04 9.49 -11.70
N HIS A 25 3.03 8.47 -12.56
CA HIS A 25 1.81 7.88 -13.13
C HIS A 25 0.82 7.36 -12.06
N GLU A 26 1.30 7.00 -10.88
CA GLU A 26 0.48 6.48 -9.78
C GLU A 26 -0.11 7.54 -8.84
N CYS A 27 0.26 8.80 -9.00
CA CYS A 27 -0.25 9.90 -8.18
C CYS A 27 -1.68 10.28 -8.59
N ASN A 28 -2.65 9.46 -8.20
CA ASN A 28 -4.05 9.58 -8.62
C ASN A 28 -4.98 10.12 -7.53
N TYR A 29 -4.42 10.47 -6.35
CA TYR A 29 -5.14 11.05 -5.23
C TYR A 29 -4.38 12.25 -4.65
N PRO A 30 -5.08 13.34 -4.26
CA PRO A 30 -6.50 13.60 -4.53
C PRO A 30 -6.80 13.73 -6.02
N LYS A 31 -8.06 13.99 -6.41
CA LYS A 31 -8.45 14.09 -7.84
C LYS A 31 -7.65 15.13 -8.60
N GLU A 32 -7.27 16.22 -7.95
CA GLU A 32 -6.48 17.32 -8.49
C GLU A 32 -5.06 16.86 -8.89
N ALA A 33 -4.50 15.88 -8.19
CA ALA A 33 -3.19 15.30 -8.52
C ALA A 33 -3.18 14.61 -9.89
N LYS A 34 -4.35 14.16 -10.39
CA LYS A 34 -4.47 13.58 -11.74
C LYS A 34 -4.17 14.59 -12.85
N LEU A 35 -4.36 15.88 -12.58
CA LEU A 35 -4.13 16.97 -13.52
C LEU A 35 -2.68 17.43 -13.56
N GLN A 36 -1.85 16.95 -12.62
CA GLN A 36 -0.43 17.31 -12.56
C GLN A 36 0.38 16.65 -13.70
N THR A 37 1.43 17.31 -14.11
CA THR A 37 2.36 16.81 -15.13
C THR A 37 3.02 15.51 -14.70
N ARG A 38 2.93 14.46 -15.55
CA ARG A 38 3.53 13.16 -15.32
C ARG A 38 4.99 13.14 -15.78
N VAL A 39 5.91 13.10 -14.82
CA VAL A 39 7.36 13.09 -15.08
C VAL A 39 7.91 11.67 -15.16
N ILE A 40 7.25 10.73 -14.49
CA ILE A 40 7.67 9.33 -14.41
C ILE A 40 6.55 8.41 -14.86
N LYS A 41 6.90 7.46 -15.73
CA LYS A 41 6.02 6.38 -16.20
C LYS A 41 6.62 5.00 -15.92
N PRO A 42 5.82 3.93 -15.87
CA PRO A 42 6.36 2.57 -15.76
C PRO A 42 7.06 2.17 -17.05
N ALA A 43 8.03 1.26 -16.95
CA ALA A 43 8.72 0.69 -18.12
C ALA A 43 7.85 -0.26 -18.95
N PHE A 44 6.77 -0.79 -18.34
CA PHE A 44 5.80 -1.66 -19.01
C PHE A 44 4.38 -1.41 -18.49
N ASP A 45 3.39 -1.74 -19.31
CA ASP A 45 1.98 -1.65 -18.93
C ASP A 45 1.53 -2.94 -18.23
N ALA A 46 1.29 -2.84 -16.91
CA ALA A 46 0.81 -3.94 -16.10
C ALA A 46 -0.73 -4.03 -16.02
N SER A 47 -1.48 -3.14 -16.68
CA SER A 47 -2.92 -2.97 -16.46
C SER A 47 -3.76 -4.21 -16.78
N THR A 48 -3.34 -5.03 -17.74
CA THR A 48 -4.01 -6.26 -18.18
C THR A 48 -3.33 -7.54 -17.73
N MET A 49 -2.14 -7.44 -17.12
CA MET A 49 -1.33 -8.59 -16.71
C MET A 49 -1.83 -9.18 -15.40
N SER A 50 -1.75 -10.50 -15.27
CA SER A 50 -1.94 -11.23 -14.01
C SER A 50 -0.79 -10.96 -13.03
N THR A 51 -1.00 -11.26 -11.74
CA THR A 51 0.07 -11.15 -10.73
C THR A 51 1.29 -11.99 -11.09
N LYS A 52 1.10 -13.17 -11.68
CA LYS A 52 2.19 -14.05 -12.15
C LYS A 52 2.99 -13.44 -13.30
N GLU A 53 2.31 -12.86 -14.28
CA GLU A 53 2.96 -12.21 -15.43
C GLU A 53 3.75 -10.99 -14.99
N ILE A 54 3.20 -10.19 -14.06
CA ILE A 54 3.90 -9.03 -13.48
C ILE A 54 5.15 -9.49 -12.74
N ASP A 55 5.07 -10.51 -11.86
CA ASP A 55 6.22 -11.04 -11.11
C ASP A 55 7.33 -11.53 -12.05
N ASN A 56 6.94 -12.20 -13.15
CA ASN A 56 7.90 -12.66 -14.16
C ASN A 56 8.55 -11.48 -14.92
N LYS A 57 7.77 -10.46 -15.28
CA LYS A 57 8.29 -9.27 -15.99
C LYS A 57 9.24 -8.46 -15.12
N ILE A 58 8.91 -8.29 -13.84
CA ILE A 58 9.81 -7.65 -12.86
C ILE A 58 11.14 -8.40 -12.75
N LYS A 59 11.12 -9.73 -12.66
CA LYS A 59 12.33 -10.55 -12.62
C LYS A 59 13.17 -10.42 -13.90
N GLU A 60 12.51 -10.40 -15.06
CA GLU A 60 13.18 -10.20 -16.36
C GLU A 60 13.93 -8.86 -16.38
N LEU A 61 13.25 -7.74 -16.07
CA LEU A 61 13.85 -6.41 -16.02
C LEU A 61 15.02 -6.36 -15.03
N PHE A 62 14.84 -6.93 -13.83
CA PHE A 62 15.88 -6.96 -12.81
C PHE A 62 17.12 -7.74 -13.26
N ASN A 63 16.94 -8.91 -13.88
CA ASN A 63 18.02 -9.74 -14.38
C ASN A 63 18.79 -9.07 -15.52
N ASN A 64 18.10 -8.28 -16.35
CA ASN A 64 18.69 -7.51 -17.44
C ASN A 64 19.35 -6.20 -16.97
N GLY A 65 19.20 -5.82 -15.70
CA GLY A 65 19.68 -4.52 -15.17
C GLY A 65 18.89 -3.33 -15.70
N GLU A 66 17.68 -3.57 -16.24
CA GLU A 66 16.79 -2.53 -16.77
C GLU A 66 16.03 -1.80 -15.66
N ASN A 67 15.67 -0.55 -15.91
CA ASN A 67 14.91 0.25 -14.96
C ASN A 67 13.43 -0.10 -15.04
N MET A 68 12.74 -0.07 -13.87
CA MET A 68 11.30 -0.28 -13.77
C MET A 68 10.51 0.96 -14.10
N TYR A 69 11.14 2.11 -14.05
CA TYR A 69 10.55 3.42 -14.29
C TYR A 69 11.38 4.21 -15.29
N ILE A 70 10.71 5.04 -16.06
CA ILE A 70 11.29 5.91 -17.07
C ILE A 70 10.98 7.36 -16.68
N VAL A 71 12.02 8.16 -16.48
CA VAL A 71 11.93 9.59 -16.27
C VAL A 71 11.79 10.27 -17.65
N ASN A 72 10.93 11.26 -17.75
CA ASN A 72 10.85 12.11 -18.94
C ASN A 72 11.78 13.31 -18.76
N ASP A 73 12.95 13.25 -19.39
CA ASP A 73 14.04 14.21 -19.21
C ASP A 73 13.64 15.63 -19.61
N SER A 74 12.97 15.79 -20.77
CA SER A 74 12.57 17.11 -21.25
C SER A 74 11.53 17.78 -20.35
N ILE A 75 10.57 17.01 -19.82
CA ILE A 75 9.59 17.53 -18.86
C ILE A 75 10.29 17.88 -17.54
N LEU A 76 11.23 17.06 -17.10
CA LEU A 76 11.97 17.31 -15.86
C LEU A 76 12.77 18.61 -15.93
N GLU A 77 13.48 18.83 -17.05
CA GLU A 77 14.23 20.06 -17.32
C GLU A 77 13.31 21.30 -17.33
N GLU A 78 12.15 21.21 -17.99
CA GLU A 78 11.18 22.32 -18.07
C GLU A 78 10.62 22.73 -16.70
N LEU A 79 10.36 21.74 -15.83
CA LEU A 79 9.71 21.96 -14.53
C LEU A 79 10.62 22.53 -13.45
N HIS A 80 11.93 22.45 -13.58
CA HIS A 80 12.93 23.02 -12.66
C HIS A 80 12.56 22.89 -11.17
N PRO A 81 12.42 21.67 -10.59
CA PRO A 81 11.96 21.49 -9.21
C PRO A 81 13.01 21.92 -8.16
N ASP A 82 12.64 22.74 -7.17
CA ASP A 82 13.50 23.06 -6.02
C ASP A 82 13.67 21.86 -5.08
N ILE A 83 12.61 21.02 -4.97
CA ILE A 83 12.58 19.86 -4.08
C ILE A 83 12.10 18.64 -4.86
N ILE A 84 12.81 17.51 -4.72
CA ILE A 84 12.39 16.18 -5.17
C ILE A 84 12.14 15.32 -3.94
N ILE A 85 10.94 14.73 -3.81
CA ILE A 85 10.61 13.79 -2.75
C ILE A 85 10.52 12.40 -3.35
N ALA A 86 11.30 11.46 -2.84
CA ALA A 86 11.43 10.11 -3.36
C ALA A 86 11.41 9.06 -2.24
N GLN A 87 11.41 7.78 -2.60
CA GLN A 87 11.30 6.66 -1.67
C GLN A 87 12.63 5.93 -1.53
N GLY A 88 12.89 5.40 -0.31
CA GLY A 88 14.04 4.55 0.01
C GLY A 88 13.73 3.07 0.25
N ILE A 89 12.45 2.64 0.20
CA ILE A 89 12.03 1.31 0.69
C ILE A 89 12.22 0.20 -0.34
N CYS A 90 11.71 0.39 -1.56
CA CYS A 90 11.53 -0.67 -2.54
C CYS A 90 11.71 -0.15 -3.96
N GLU A 91 12.67 -0.72 -4.69
CA GLU A 91 12.94 -0.37 -6.10
C GLU A 91 11.79 -0.78 -7.04
N VAL A 92 10.95 -1.72 -6.60
CA VAL A 92 9.80 -2.22 -7.38
C VAL A 92 8.60 -1.30 -7.30
N CYS A 93 8.38 -0.68 -6.13
CA CYS A 93 7.13 0.03 -5.85
C CYS A 93 7.16 1.52 -6.19
N ALA A 94 8.36 2.13 -6.29
CA ALA A 94 8.52 3.54 -6.65
C ALA A 94 9.94 3.82 -7.15
N PRO A 95 10.14 4.93 -7.90
CA PRO A 95 11.45 5.40 -8.32
C PRO A 95 12.42 5.55 -7.16
N PHE A 96 13.63 5.00 -7.32
CA PHE A 96 14.64 4.89 -6.29
C PHE A 96 15.92 5.63 -6.69
N THR A 97 17.05 5.28 -6.10
CA THR A 97 18.35 5.97 -6.23
C THR A 97 18.80 6.20 -7.68
N LYS A 98 18.52 5.25 -8.60
CA LYS A 98 18.94 5.38 -10.01
C LYS A 98 18.20 6.55 -10.70
N GLU A 99 16.87 6.61 -10.52
CA GLU A 99 16.03 7.63 -11.12
C GLU A 99 16.31 9.00 -10.49
N ILE A 100 16.65 9.06 -9.19
CA ILE A 100 17.05 10.31 -8.52
C ILE A 100 18.38 10.81 -9.08
N ASN A 101 19.39 9.95 -9.18
CA ASN A 101 20.71 10.30 -9.72
C ASN A 101 20.60 10.74 -11.18
N HIS A 102 19.76 10.05 -11.98
CA HIS A 102 19.48 10.45 -13.34
C HIS A 102 18.83 11.84 -13.38
N ALA A 103 17.79 12.08 -12.56
CA ALA A 103 17.14 13.37 -12.48
C ALA A 103 18.11 14.52 -12.15
N ILE A 104 19.00 14.31 -11.18
CA ILE A 104 20.03 15.31 -10.80
C ILE A 104 20.99 15.56 -11.98
N SER A 105 21.38 14.53 -12.73
CA SER A 105 22.29 14.67 -13.87
C SER A 105 21.67 15.47 -15.02
N ILE A 106 20.36 15.31 -15.24
CA ILE A 106 19.61 16.04 -16.28
C ILE A 106 19.44 17.51 -15.92
N LEU A 107 19.09 17.80 -14.64
CA LEU A 107 18.79 19.17 -14.22
C LEU A 107 20.01 20.11 -14.27
N GLY A 108 21.24 19.61 -14.26
CA GLY A 108 22.45 20.42 -14.24
C GLY A 108 22.66 21.25 -12.95
N TYR A 109 21.78 21.09 -11.96
CA TYR A 109 21.88 21.63 -10.60
C TYR A 109 21.37 20.58 -9.61
N THR A 110 21.64 20.78 -8.30
CA THR A 110 21.22 19.85 -7.27
C THR A 110 19.97 20.36 -6.53
N PRO A 111 18.77 19.85 -6.83
CA PRO A 111 17.58 20.16 -6.04
C PRO A 111 17.72 19.58 -4.64
N LYS A 112 16.95 20.07 -3.68
CA LYS A 112 16.84 19.42 -2.38
C LYS A 112 16.16 18.07 -2.54
N VAL A 113 16.82 16.98 -2.13
CA VAL A 113 16.24 15.63 -2.18
C VAL A 113 15.80 15.21 -0.78
N ILE A 114 14.54 14.75 -0.66
CA ILE A 114 13.98 14.18 0.56
C ILE A 114 13.69 12.71 0.28
N ILE A 115 14.37 11.82 1.01
CA ILE A 115 14.18 10.38 0.88
C ILE A 115 13.28 9.90 2.02
N LEU A 116 12.13 9.29 1.67
CA LEU A 116 11.19 8.71 2.63
C LEU A 116 11.41 7.20 2.69
N ASP A 117 11.62 6.67 3.90
CA ASP A 117 11.89 5.23 4.12
C ASP A 117 11.07 4.69 5.31
N PRO A 118 9.72 4.75 5.27
CA PRO A 118 8.90 4.32 6.38
C PRO A 118 8.74 2.80 6.41
N HIS A 119 9.00 2.19 7.56
CA HIS A 119 8.85 0.75 7.80
C HIS A 119 7.71 0.40 8.77
N ASN A 120 7.12 1.39 9.43
CA ASN A 120 6.01 1.24 10.37
C ASN A 120 5.16 2.51 10.40
N ILE A 121 4.12 2.53 11.22
CA ILE A 121 3.18 3.67 11.32
C ILE A 121 3.87 4.92 11.87
N SER A 122 4.80 4.79 12.83
CA SER A 122 5.52 5.96 13.36
C SER A 122 6.35 6.61 12.27
N ASP A 123 7.06 5.82 11.46
CA ASP A 123 7.90 6.34 10.38
C ASP A 123 7.04 7.07 9.32
N ILE A 124 5.80 6.60 9.05
CA ILE A 124 4.86 7.30 8.16
C ILE A 124 4.49 8.67 8.72
N LEU A 125 4.24 8.76 10.02
CA LEU A 125 3.93 10.04 10.69
C LEU A 125 5.14 10.98 10.70
N ASP A 126 6.34 10.44 10.88
CA ASP A 126 7.59 11.21 10.84
C ASP A 126 7.85 11.75 9.43
N ASN A 127 7.52 10.98 8.39
CA ASN A 127 7.61 11.44 6.99
C ASN A 127 6.68 12.61 6.69
N ILE A 128 5.45 12.61 7.24
CA ILE A 128 4.54 13.76 7.14
C ILE A 128 5.19 15.00 7.75
N TYR A 129 5.82 14.84 8.91
CA TYR A 129 6.48 15.94 9.61
C TYR A 129 7.73 16.42 8.85
N GLU A 130 8.52 15.49 8.29
CA GLU A 130 9.72 15.81 7.49
C GLU A 130 9.33 16.63 6.24
N ILE A 131 8.31 16.21 5.49
CA ILE A 131 7.81 16.97 4.35
C ILE A 131 7.35 18.35 4.79
N ALA A 132 6.49 18.41 5.83
CA ALA A 132 5.92 19.65 6.33
C ALA A 132 7.00 20.68 6.74
N LYS A 133 8.08 20.20 7.37
CA LYS A 133 9.24 21.04 7.75
C LYS A 133 9.96 21.62 6.53
N ASN A 134 10.08 20.83 5.46
CA ASN A 134 10.84 21.23 4.26
C ASN A 134 10.08 22.15 3.30
N ILE A 135 8.76 22.35 3.52
CA ILE A 135 7.88 23.22 2.72
C ILE A 135 7.21 24.32 3.57
N ASP A 136 7.74 24.61 4.76
CA ASP A 136 7.24 25.62 5.71
C ASP A 136 5.78 25.43 6.14
N LYS A 137 5.33 24.15 6.27
CA LYS A 137 3.97 23.74 6.66
C LYS A 137 3.96 23.00 8.01
N ILE A 138 4.82 23.40 8.96
CA ILE A 138 5.00 22.69 10.24
C ILE A 138 3.71 22.61 11.05
N LYS A 139 2.89 23.68 11.05
CA LYS A 139 1.62 23.71 11.77
C LYS A 139 0.62 22.72 11.20
N GLU A 140 0.46 22.72 9.88
CA GLU A 140 -0.40 21.81 9.14
C GLU A 140 0.04 20.35 9.36
N GLY A 141 1.35 20.08 9.29
CA GLY A 141 1.93 18.76 9.57
C GLY A 141 1.62 18.26 10.97
N LYS A 142 1.78 19.12 12.00
CA LYS A 142 1.42 18.77 13.38
C LYS A 142 -0.06 18.44 13.52
N ASN A 143 -0.93 19.23 12.90
CA ASN A 143 -2.38 19.01 12.94
C ASN A 143 -2.76 17.69 12.26
N LEU A 144 -2.19 17.40 11.08
CA LEU A 144 -2.44 16.16 10.35
C LEU A 144 -1.97 14.93 11.15
N VAL A 145 -0.76 14.96 11.69
CA VAL A 145 -0.22 13.88 12.54
C VAL A 145 -1.08 13.68 13.78
N SER A 146 -1.50 14.76 14.45
CA SER A 146 -2.38 14.67 15.64
C SER A 146 -3.71 14.02 15.29
N SER A 147 -4.34 14.44 14.19
CA SER A 147 -5.61 13.85 13.72
C SER A 147 -5.49 12.35 13.44
N ILE A 148 -4.41 11.93 12.80
CA ILE A 148 -4.16 10.50 12.54
C ILE A 148 -3.96 9.73 13.86
N LYS A 149 -3.14 10.28 14.78
CA LYS A 149 -2.92 9.65 16.10
C LYS A 149 -4.22 9.51 16.89
N ASP A 150 -5.09 10.50 16.84
CA ASP A 150 -6.39 10.46 17.53
C ASP A 150 -7.29 9.36 16.95
N ARG A 151 -7.30 9.17 15.64
CA ARG A 151 -8.03 8.08 14.99
C ARG A 151 -7.46 6.71 15.41
N ILE A 152 -6.13 6.53 15.41
CA ILE A 152 -5.47 5.31 15.90
C ILE A 152 -5.83 5.04 17.36
N ASN A 153 -5.79 6.06 18.22
CA ASN A 153 -6.08 5.91 19.64
C ASN A 153 -7.55 5.50 19.88
N ARG A 154 -8.50 5.97 19.07
CA ARG A 154 -9.90 5.51 19.14
C ARG A 154 -10.02 4.02 18.88
N ILE A 155 -9.32 3.49 17.87
CA ILE A 155 -9.31 2.06 17.58
C ILE A 155 -8.66 1.29 18.74
N LYS A 156 -7.47 1.72 19.18
CA LYS A 156 -6.73 1.06 20.27
C LYS A 156 -7.53 0.98 21.57
N LYS A 157 -8.33 2.01 21.91
CA LYS A 157 -9.19 1.99 23.12
C LYS A 157 -10.18 0.83 23.11
N ILE A 158 -10.66 0.42 21.96
CA ILE A 158 -11.60 -0.70 21.81
C ILE A 158 -10.83 -2.03 21.76
N THR A 159 -9.79 -2.11 20.93
CA THR A 159 -9.08 -3.35 20.68
C THR A 159 -8.27 -3.86 21.88
N VAL A 160 -7.75 -2.95 22.73
CA VAL A 160 -7.03 -3.32 23.96
C VAL A 160 -7.92 -4.06 24.99
N LEU A 161 -9.23 -3.87 24.91
CA LEU A 161 -10.18 -4.54 25.79
C LEU A 161 -10.54 -5.97 25.34
N LYS A 162 -10.07 -6.38 24.16
CA LYS A 162 -10.33 -7.71 23.63
C LYS A 162 -9.43 -8.74 24.31
N ASN A 163 -10.01 -9.87 24.70
CA ASN A 163 -9.24 -10.96 25.30
C ASN A 163 -8.28 -11.55 24.25
N LYS A 164 -6.99 -11.58 24.57
CA LYS A 164 -5.92 -12.06 23.70
C LYS A 164 -6.10 -13.49 23.21
N GLU A 165 -6.77 -14.34 23.98
CA GLU A 165 -7.02 -15.74 23.61
C GLU A 165 -8.01 -15.88 22.45
N TYR A 166 -8.83 -14.85 22.18
CA TYR A 166 -9.87 -14.88 21.15
C TYR A 166 -9.59 -13.93 19.99
N LEU A 167 -8.36 -13.41 19.89
CA LEU A 167 -7.98 -12.55 18.76
C LEU A 167 -7.87 -13.37 17.47
N SER A 168 -8.46 -12.86 16.42
CA SER A 168 -8.44 -13.49 15.08
C SER A 168 -7.04 -13.48 14.48
N LYS A 169 -6.63 -14.60 13.90
CA LYS A 169 -5.44 -14.73 13.07
C LYS A 169 -5.72 -14.16 11.69
N ILE A 170 -5.00 -13.13 11.31
CA ILE A 170 -5.20 -12.41 10.05
C ILE A 170 -4.02 -12.70 9.11
N LEU A 171 -4.33 -13.17 7.91
CA LEU A 171 -3.36 -13.28 6.82
C LEU A 171 -3.61 -12.18 5.80
N CYS A 172 -2.66 -11.27 5.68
CA CYS A 172 -2.65 -10.26 4.62
C CYS A 172 -1.75 -10.74 3.47
N LEU A 173 -2.33 -10.91 2.28
CA LEU A 173 -1.61 -11.29 1.06
C LEU A 173 -1.50 -10.07 0.14
N GLU A 174 -0.28 -9.53 0.02
CA GLU A 174 -0.02 -8.41 -0.89
C GLU A 174 0.36 -8.85 -2.31
N TRP A 175 0.38 -10.16 -2.55
CA TRP A 175 0.45 -10.77 -3.88
C TRP A 175 -0.19 -12.14 -3.86
N ILE A 176 -0.84 -12.56 -4.97
CA ILE A 176 -1.67 -13.77 -5.01
C ILE A 176 -0.95 -14.93 -5.71
N ASP A 177 -0.20 -14.66 -6.77
CA ASP A 177 0.57 -15.69 -7.49
C ASP A 177 1.92 -15.10 -7.95
N PRO A 178 3.03 -15.50 -7.34
CA PRO A 178 3.14 -16.32 -6.12
C PRO A 178 2.65 -15.59 -4.86
N PHE A 179 2.32 -16.31 -3.79
CA PHE A 179 1.92 -15.68 -2.54
C PHE A 179 3.04 -14.85 -1.92
N PHE A 180 2.71 -13.60 -1.55
CA PHE A 180 3.54 -12.77 -0.68
C PHE A 180 2.72 -12.32 0.54
N THR A 181 3.28 -12.47 1.73
CA THR A 181 2.73 -11.84 2.93
C THR A 181 3.02 -10.36 2.91
N ALA A 182 2.07 -9.54 3.34
CA ALA A 182 2.28 -8.11 3.48
C ALA A 182 3.31 -7.80 4.59
N GLY A 183 4.21 -6.89 4.32
CA GLY A 183 5.29 -6.48 5.21
C GLY A 183 5.20 -5.01 5.63
N HIS A 184 6.35 -4.43 5.98
CA HIS A 184 6.55 -3.03 6.34
C HIS A 184 5.62 -2.58 7.49
N TRP A 185 4.65 -1.68 7.21
CA TRP A 185 3.67 -1.15 8.18
C TRP A 185 2.41 -2.00 8.32
N VAL A 186 2.11 -2.91 7.35
CA VAL A 186 0.85 -3.68 7.34
C VAL A 186 0.71 -4.59 8.56
N PRO A 187 1.75 -5.31 9.03
CA PRO A 187 1.65 -6.10 10.26
C PRO A 187 1.22 -5.27 11.47
N GLU A 188 1.77 -4.05 11.62
CA GLU A 188 1.37 -3.14 12.71
C GLU A 188 -0.07 -2.63 12.54
N MET A 189 -0.54 -2.43 11.29
CA MET A 189 -1.94 -2.08 11.03
C MET A 189 -2.89 -3.18 11.55
N VAL A 190 -2.55 -4.45 11.30
CA VAL A 190 -3.32 -5.61 11.80
C VAL A 190 -3.33 -5.63 13.33
N GLU A 191 -2.18 -5.40 13.97
CA GLU A 191 -2.07 -5.38 15.43
C GLU A 191 -2.87 -4.22 16.07
N ILE A 192 -2.80 -3.02 15.48
CA ILE A 192 -3.59 -1.87 15.92
C ILE A 192 -5.10 -2.17 15.78
N ALA A 193 -5.49 -2.83 14.69
CA ALA A 193 -6.86 -3.24 14.45
C ALA A 193 -7.32 -4.41 15.36
N GLY A 194 -6.42 -4.96 16.20
CA GLY A 194 -6.72 -6.00 17.17
C GLY A 194 -6.66 -7.43 16.62
N GLY A 195 -5.99 -7.64 15.48
CA GLY A 195 -5.73 -8.97 14.93
C GLY A 195 -4.35 -9.52 15.31
N ILE A 196 -4.15 -10.81 15.10
CA ILE A 196 -2.84 -11.48 15.20
C ILE A 196 -2.29 -11.64 13.77
N ASN A 197 -1.17 -10.98 13.50
CA ASN A 197 -0.41 -11.21 12.28
C ASN A 197 0.71 -12.21 12.57
N GLY A 198 0.77 -13.34 11.85
CA GLY A 198 1.65 -14.44 12.24
C GLY A 198 2.69 -14.86 11.20
N LEU A 199 2.56 -14.47 9.95
CA LEU A 199 3.49 -14.85 8.89
C LEU A 199 4.48 -13.75 8.48
N SER A 200 4.29 -12.52 8.94
CA SER A 200 5.19 -11.40 8.74
C SER A 200 5.34 -10.60 10.03
N LYS A 201 6.35 -9.75 10.10
CA LYS A 201 6.59 -8.90 11.27
C LYS A 201 6.63 -7.44 10.84
N SER A 202 6.21 -6.55 11.74
CA SER A 202 6.37 -5.12 11.55
C SER A 202 7.83 -4.77 11.28
N ARG A 203 8.07 -3.84 10.37
CA ARG A 203 9.38 -3.37 9.89
C ARG A 203 10.13 -4.36 8.97
N GLU A 204 9.70 -5.59 8.82
CA GLU A 204 10.28 -6.53 7.85
C GLU A 204 9.67 -6.33 6.45
N LYS A 205 10.46 -6.61 5.40
CA LYS A 205 9.96 -6.57 4.03
C LYS A 205 8.93 -7.68 3.80
N SER A 206 8.06 -7.45 2.84
CA SER A 206 7.19 -8.49 2.28
C SER A 206 8.01 -9.68 1.82
N ARG A 207 7.51 -10.86 2.04
CA ARG A 207 8.21 -12.09 1.65
C ARG A 207 7.29 -13.10 0.97
N ARG A 208 7.87 -13.93 0.15
CA ARG A 208 7.16 -15.09 -0.38
C ARG A 208 6.77 -16.01 0.75
N THR A 209 5.59 -16.60 0.61
CA THR A 209 5.11 -17.66 1.50
C THR A 209 4.57 -18.84 0.67
N SER A 210 4.44 -19.99 1.31
CA SER A 210 3.89 -21.18 0.67
C SER A 210 2.52 -21.54 1.26
N ILE A 211 1.78 -22.42 0.55
CA ILE A 211 0.50 -22.92 1.06
C ILE A 211 0.68 -23.71 2.35
N GLU A 212 1.82 -24.39 2.54
CA GLU A 212 2.16 -25.15 3.74
C GLU A 212 2.34 -24.21 4.94
N GLU A 213 3.02 -23.07 4.77
CA GLU A 213 3.15 -22.05 5.83
C GLU A 213 1.78 -21.45 6.18
N ILE A 214 0.95 -21.13 5.15
CA ILE A 214 -0.40 -20.62 5.35
C ILE A 214 -1.27 -21.62 6.09
N LYS A 215 -1.22 -22.89 5.70
CA LYS A 215 -1.95 -23.99 6.35
C LYS A 215 -1.51 -24.18 7.81
N LYS A 216 -0.19 -24.11 8.10
CA LYS A 216 0.32 -24.20 9.46
C LYS A 216 -0.13 -23.02 10.33
N PHE A 217 -0.22 -21.84 9.77
CA PHE A 217 -0.74 -20.65 10.46
C PHE A 217 -2.25 -20.76 10.68
N ASP A 218 -2.99 -21.34 9.73
CA ASP A 218 -4.44 -21.53 9.70
C ASP A 218 -5.20 -20.24 10.09
N PRO A 219 -5.25 -19.25 9.17
CA PRO A 219 -5.84 -17.95 9.46
C PRO A 219 -7.35 -18.03 9.68
N ASP A 220 -7.87 -17.18 10.57
CA ASP A 220 -9.32 -16.98 10.76
C ASP A 220 -9.90 -16.08 9.66
N LYS A 221 -9.11 -15.14 9.15
CA LYS A 221 -9.48 -14.26 8.04
C LYS A 221 -8.30 -14.08 7.07
N ILE A 222 -8.63 -14.01 5.78
CA ILE A 222 -7.65 -13.71 4.72
C ILE A 222 -8.03 -12.39 4.05
N ILE A 223 -7.07 -11.48 3.94
CA ILE A 223 -7.23 -10.17 3.30
C ILE A 223 -6.35 -10.15 2.05
N LEU A 224 -6.99 -10.11 0.88
CA LEU A 224 -6.32 -9.95 -0.40
C LEU A 224 -6.08 -8.47 -0.65
N MET A 225 -4.79 -8.07 -0.73
CA MET A 225 -4.36 -6.69 -0.92
C MET A 225 -3.19 -6.58 -1.92
N PRO A 226 -3.34 -7.07 -3.16
CA PRO A 226 -2.24 -6.99 -4.13
C PRO A 226 -1.78 -5.56 -4.31
N CYS A 227 -0.46 -5.35 -4.25
CA CYS A 227 0.15 -4.03 -4.24
C CYS A 227 -0.29 -3.20 -5.47
N GLY A 228 -0.82 -2.00 -5.21
CA GLY A 228 -1.32 -1.08 -6.24
C GLY A 228 -2.69 -1.42 -6.84
N PHE A 229 -3.30 -2.56 -6.50
CA PHE A 229 -4.60 -2.94 -7.03
C PHE A 229 -5.76 -2.27 -6.29
N ASN A 230 -6.78 -1.89 -7.05
CA ASN A 230 -8.10 -1.58 -6.50
C ASN A 230 -8.88 -2.88 -6.26
N ILE A 231 -10.06 -2.74 -5.67
CA ILE A 231 -10.88 -3.89 -5.29
C ILE A 231 -11.34 -4.73 -6.48
N ASP A 232 -11.77 -4.08 -7.58
CA ASP A 232 -12.27 -4.78 -8.77
C ASP A 232 -11.17 -5.62 -9.42
N ARG A 233 -9.96 -5.07 -9.52
CA ARG A 233 -8.81 -5.78 -10.04
C ARG A 233 -8.40 -6.93 -9.12
N THR A 234 -8.43 -6.73 -7.80
CA THR A 234 -8.15 -7.78 -6.81
C THR A 234 -9.13 -8.94 -6.96
N ILE A 235 -10.43 -8.65 -7.06
CA ILE A 235 -11.47 -9.66 -7.25
C ILE A 235 -11.29 -10.40 -8.57
N LYS A 236 -11.03 -9.67 -9.67
CA LYS A 236 -10.80 -10.24 -11.00
C LYS A 236 -9.58 -11.17 -11.01
N GLU A 237 -8.47 -10.73 -10.42
CA GLU A 237 -7.24 -11.53 -10.30
C GLU A 237 -7.49 -12.81 -9.51
N PHE A 238 -8.18 -12.70 -8.38
CA PHE A 238 -8.53 -13.86 -7.58
C PHE A 238 -9.44 -14.82 -8.33
N LYS A 239 -10.50 -14.33 -8.99
CA LYS A 239 -11.43 -15.15 -9.80
C LYS A 239 -10.74 -15.90 -10.95
N ASN A 240 -9.71 -15.34 -11.53
CA ASN A 240 -8.99 -15.95 -12.64
C ASN A 240 -7.93 -16.98 -12.20
N ASN A 241 -7.62 -17.05 -10.91
CA ASN A 241 -6.61 -17.99 -10.39
C ASN A 241 -7.21 -19.38 -10.15
N THR A 242 -7.44 -20.12 -11.24
CA THR A 242 -8.01 -21.49 -11.18
C THR A 242 -7.14 -22.47 -10.42
N THR A 243 -5.82 -22.27 -10.40
CA THR A 243 -4.86 -23.09 -9.63
C THR A 243 -5.18 -23.03 -8.14
N LEU A 244 -5.53 -21.85 -7.65
CA LEU A 244 -5.86 -21.63 -6.24
C LEU A 244 -7.17 -22.31 -5.85
N TYR A 245 -8.22 -22.23 -6.70
CA TYR A 245 -9.51 -22.89 -6.44
C TYR A 245 -9.42 -24.40 -6.40
N ASN A 246 -8.52 -25.00 -7.19
CA ASN A 246 -8.31 -26.44 -7.24
C ASN A 246 -7.38 -26.95 -6.14
N ASN A 247 -6.81 -26.04 -5.33
CA ASN A 247 -5.91 -26.41 -4.24
C ASN A 247 -6.70 -26.84 -3.00
N GLN A 248 -6.63 -28.13 -2.65
CA GLN A 248 -7.33 -28.68 -1.48
C GLN A 248 -6.86 -28.05 -0.16
N ASP A 249 -5.56 -27.75 -0.01
CA ASP A 249 -5.03 -27.13 1.21
C ASP A 249 -5.58 -25.72 1.39
N TRP A 250 -5.70 -24.93 0.30
CA TRP A 250 -6.36 -23.63 0.33
C TRP A 250 -7.84 -23.77 0.74
N ASN A 251 -8.58 -24.66 0.10
CA ASN A 251 -10.00 -24.87 0.36
C ASN A 251 -10.28 -25.39 1.78
N ASN A 252 -9.30 -26.02 2.41
CA ASN A 252 -9.39 -26.52 3.78
C ASN A 252 -9.05 -25.50 4.86
N LEU A 253 -8.50 -24.31 4.52
CA LEU A 253 -8.24 -23.25 5.48
C LEU A 253 -9.51 -22.81 6.21
N ARG A 254 -9.39 -22.50 7.50
CA ARG A 254 -10.51 -22.06 8.33
C ARG A 254 -11.20 -20.81 7.76
N ALA A 255 -10.43 -19.83 7.33
CA ALA A 255 -10.95 -18.62 6.71
C ALA A 255 -11.79 -18.92 5.48
N ILE A 256 -11.38 -19.88 4.65
CA ILE A 256 -12.08 -20.26 3.43
C ILE A 256 -13.41 -20.98 3.75
N LYS A 257 -13.36 -21.97 4.65
CA LYS A 257 -14.55 -22.71 5.09
C LYS A 257 -15.61 -21.82 5.75
N ASN A 258 -15.17 -20.77 6.43
CA ASN A 258 -16.07 -19.85 7.13
C ASN A 258 -16.47 -18.63 6.27
N ASN A 259 -16.11 -18.59 4.97
CA ASN A 259 -16.31 -17.44 4.08
C ASN A 259 -15.70 -16.13 4.65
N GLU A 260 -14.53 -16.21 5.31
CA GLU A 260 -13.83 -15.07 5.89
C GLU A 260 -12.66 -14.63 4.98
N LEU A 261 -12.95 -14.50 3.69
CA LEU A 261 -12.06 -13.99 2.66
C LEU A 261 -12.51 -12.60 2.22
N TYR A 262 -11.57 -11.65 2.18
CA TYR A 262 -11.85 -10.27 1.86
C TYR A 262 -10.90 -9.75 0.80
N ALA A 263 -11.41 -8.91 -0.11
CA ALA A 263 -10.61 -8.07 -0.99
C ALA A 263 -10.66 -6.62 -0.48
N VAL A 264 -9.55 -5.91 -0.53
CA VAL A 264 -9.47 -4.49 -0.15
C VAL A 264 -8.88 -3.65 -1.28
N ASP A 265 -9.16 -2.34 -1.31
CA ASP A 265 -8.47 -1.40 -2.18
C ASP A 265 -7.06 -1.14 -1.62
N ALA A 266 -6.13 -2.02 -2.03
CA ALA A 266 -4.74 -1.94 -1.59
C ALA A 266 -4.05 -0.68 -2.09
N GLY A 267 -4.29 -0.30 -3.34
CA GLY A 267 -3.72 0.88 -3.97
C GLY A 267 -4.05 2.19 -3.26
N SER A 268 -5.19 2.24 -2.58
CA SER A 268 -5.61 3.43 -1.84
C SER A 268 -5.21 3.44 -0.37
N TYR A 269 -5.21 2.28 0.32
CA TYR A 269 -5.17 2.28 1.79
C TYR A 269 -4.05 1.45 2.42
N PHE A 270 -3.35 0.61 1.63
CA PHE A 270 -2.37 -0.33 2.17
C PHE A 270 -0.99 -0.24 1.50
N SER A 271 -0.93 -0.04 0.18
CA SER A 271 0.32 -0.06 -0.59
C SER A 271 1.12 1.24 -0.54
N LYS A 272 0.52 2.34 -0.06
CA LYS A 272 1.11 3.67 -0.06
C LYS A 272 1.24 4.20 1.35
N PRO A 273 2.48 4.41 1.87
CA PRO A 273 2.71 4.87 3.24
C PRO A 273 2.39 6.37 3.38
N GLY A 274 1.13 6.71 3.46
CA GLY A 274 0.64 8.08 3.49
C GLY A 274 -0.51 8.30 4.47
N PRO A 275 -1.16 9.48 4.44
CA PRO A 275 -2.23 9.81 5.38
C PRO A 275 -3.40 8.84 5.37
N ARG A 276 -3.70 8.20 4.23
CA ARG A 276 -4.81 7.24 4.11
C ARG A 276 -4.55 5.86 4.74
N THR A 277 -3.32 5.60 5.22
CA THR A 277 -3.00 4.36 5.96
C THR A 277 -3.89 4.19 7.19
N ILE A 278 -4.30 5.29 7.86
CA ILE A 278 -5.24 5.21 8.98
C ILE A 278 -6.62 4.67 8.56
N THR A 279 -7.09 5.01 7.37
CA THR A 279 -8.33 4.45 6.82
C THR A 279 -8.18 2.94 6.58
N GLY A 280 -7.01 2.48 6.14
CA GLY A 280 -6.70 1.04 6.07
C GLY A 280 -6.79 0.33 7.42
N ILE A 281 -6.31 0.97 8.50
CA ILE A 281 -6.47 0.43 9.87
C ILE A 281 -7.94 0.36 10.28
N GLU A 282 -8.74 1.37 9.96
CA GLU A 282 -10.18 1.40 10.24
C GLU A 282 -10.93 0.30 9.46
N ILE A 283 -10.55 0.07 8.20
CA ILE A 283 -11.10 -1.03 7.39
C ILE A 283 -10.78 -2.38 8.04
N LEU A 284 -9.53 -2.61 8.45
CA LEU A 284 -9.15 -3.84 9.15
C LEU A 284 -9.91 -4.01 10.46
N ALA A 285 -10.02 -2.96 11.27
CA ALA A 285 -10.77 -3.01 12.52
C ALA A 285 -12.24 -3.41 12.29
N LYS A 286 -12.86 -2.85 11.25
CA LYS A 286 -14.24 -3.18 10.86
C LYS A 286 -14.38 -4.62 10.34
N ILE A 287 -13.40 -5.13 9.59
CA ILE A 287 -13.38 -6.53 9.14
C ILE A 287 -13.20 -7.49 10.32
N ILE A 288 -12.35 -7.13 11.29
CA ILE A 288 -12.00 -7.99 12.43
C ILE A 288 -13.11 -8.00 13.48
N PHE A 289 -13.67 -6.83 13.81
CA PHE A 289 -14.70 -6.63 14.82
C PHE A 289 -15.88 -5.82 14.25
N PRO A 290 -16.69 -6.37 13.34
CA PRO A 290 -17.71 -5.61 12.62
C PRO A 290 -18.74 -4.94 13.56
N ASN A 291 -19.11 -5.58 14.67
CA ASN A 291 -20.09 -5.05 15.63
C ASN A 291 -19.54 -3.90 16.48
N ASP A 292 -18.24 -3.91 16.79
CA ASP A 292 -17.61 -2.87 17.61
C ASP A 292 -17.28 -1.60 16.79
N PHE A 293 -17.12 -1.75 15.49
CA PHE A 293 -16.70 -0.69 14.55
C PHE A 293 -17.74 -0.40 13.46
N ASP A 294 -19.02 -0.77 13.67
CA ASP A 294 -20.11 -0.47 12.74
C ASP A 294 -20.29 1.03 12.50
N HIS A 295 -20.06 1.84 13.54
CA HIS A 295 -20.12 3.30 13.53
C HIS A 295 -19.02 3.98 12.68
N ILE A 296 -17.94 3.27 12.35
CA ILE A 296 -16.88 3.80 11.48
C ILE A 296 -17.36 3.79 10.04
N GLN A 297 -17.44 4.96 9.43
CA GLN A 297 -17.70 5.09 8.00
C GLN A 297 -16.39 4.84 7.23
N THR A 298 -16.37 3.77 6.43
CA THR A 298 -15.30 3.49 5.48
C THR A 298 -15.73 3.96 4.08
N PRO A 299 -14.78 4.38 3.22
CA PRO A 299 -15.12 4.76 1.86
C PRO A 299 -15.84 3.64 1.11
N GLU A 300 -16.76 3.99 0.22
CA GLU A 300 -17.43 3.02 -0.66
C GLU A 300 -16.39 2.24 -1.45
N ASN A 301 -16.65 0.96 -1.69
CA ASN A 301 -15.75 0.06 -2.41
C ASN A 301 -14.32 -0.01 -1.83
N SER A 302 -14.14 0.24 -0.53
CA SER A 302 -12.82 0.12 0.12
C SER A 302 -12.48 -1.32 0.51
N TYR A 303 -13.47 -2.17 0.73
CA TYR A 303 -13.33 -3.61 0.94
C TYR A 303 -14.60 -4.36 0.54
N ASN A 304 -14.46 -5.65 0.23
CA ASN A 304 -15.57 -6.55 -0.08
C ASN A 304 -15.31 -7.93 0.51
N LYS A 305 -16.32 -8.52 1.13
CA LYS A 305 -16.31 -9.93 1.56
C LYS A 305 -16.59 -10.82 0.36
N LEU A 306 -15.74 -11.79 0.09
CA LEU A 306 -15.86 -12.68 -1.05
C LEU A 306 -16.57 -13.97 -0.63
N MET A 307 -17.69 -14.25 -1.26
CA MET A 307 -18.39 -15.52 -1.07
C MET A 307 -17.85 -16.54 -2.08
N ILE A 308 -17.30 -17.65 -1.59
CA ILE A 308 -16.63 -18.63 -2.45
C ILE A 308 -17.61 -19.24 -3.46
N ASN A 309 -18.86 -19.42 -3.08
CA ASN A 309 -19.91 -19.92 -3.99
C ASN A 309 -20.17 -19.00 -5.19
N ASP A 310 -20.03 -17.68 -5.02
CA ASP A 310 -20.19 -16.68 -6.09
C ASP A 310 -19.00 -16.66 -7.07
N LEU A 311 -17.90 -17.31 -6.68
CA LEU A 311 -16.66 -17.34 -7.44
C LEU A 311 -16.59 -18.58 -8.37
N THR A 312 -17.36 -19.63 -8.08
CA THR A 312 -17.38 -20.91 -8.83
C THR A 312 -18.55 -21.00 -9.81
N SER A 313 -19.53 -20.08 -9.74
CA SER A 313 -20.61 -20.00 -10.73
C SER A 313 -20.09 -19.30 -12.00
N LYS A 314 -19.80 -20.11 -13.03
CA LYS A 314 -19.59 -19.67 -14.41
C LYS A 314 -20.90 -19.41 -15.09
#